data_4db79adda81db28002c29fbae1cf1d6d
#
_entry.id   4db79adda81db28002c29fbae1cf1d6d
#
_cell.length_a   1.000
_cell.length_b   1.000
_cell.length_c   1.000
_cell.angle_alpha   90.00
_cell.angle_beta   90.00
_cell.angle_gamma   90.00
#
_symmetry.space_group_name_H-M   'P 1'
#
loop_
_entity.id
_entity.type
_entity.pdbx_description
1 polymer ?
#
loop_
_entity_poly.entity_id
_entity_poly.type
_entity_poly.pdbx_seq_one_letter_code
_entity_poly.pdbx_strand_id
1 'polypeptide(L)'
;MSDEHHTEHREGCGDVEAERFWEDRYRRRGPMWSGRPNPVLVDVVGSLRPGTALDLGCGEGGDAIWLARQGWRVTAVDVSATALDRVAADAATAGVADRIDFRQHDLAVTILSGAFDLVSAQYLHSPVEFPRVHVLQEAASAVTPGGLLLIVDHASVSPCSWAGPEETLAALELSPDEWHTERLEAREREATGPNGQRTTVTDNVIAVRRLVR
;
A
#
# COMPACT_ATOMS: atom_id res chain seq x y z
N MET A 1 2.84 -46.94 26.54
CA MET A 1 1.78 -46.07 26.03
C MET A 1 2.35 -44.66 26.03
N SER A 2 2.87 -44.29 24.91
CA SER A 2 3.66 -43.06 24.73
C SER A 2 2.76 -42.03 24.05
N ASP A 3 2.49 -40.92 24.74
CA ASP A 3 1.84 -39.75 24.18
C ASP A 3 2.87 -39.02 23.31
N GLU A 4 2.71 -39.14 22.00
CA GLU A 4 3.42 -38.30 21.03
C GLU A 4 2.66 -36.97 20.88
N HIS A 5 3.13 -35.94 21.58
CA HIS A 5 2.76 -34.58 21.32
C HIS A 5 3.23 -34.17 19.92
N HIS A 6 2.28 -34.02 19.02
CA HIS A 6 2.47 -33.30 17.76
C HIS A 6 2.71 -31.82 18.08
N THR A 7 3.98 -31.49 18.17
CA THR A 7 4.43 -30.09 18.10
C THR A 7 4.50 -29.73 16.63
N GLU A 8 3.42 -29.18 16.09
CA GLU A 8 3.49 -28.51 14.79
C GLU A 8 4.45 -27.33 14.90
N HIS A 9 5.54 -27.47 14.19
CA HIS A 9 6.55 -26.46 14.00
C HIS A 9 5.90 -25.19 13.44
N ARG A 10 5.84 -24.13 14.24
CA ARG A 10 5.90 -22.76 13.76
C ARG A 10 7.28 -22.62 13.10
N GLU A 11 7.36 -22.91 11.82
CA GLU A 11 8.53 -22.57 11.04
C GLU A 11 8.71 -21.07 11.12
N GLY A 12 9.87 -20.65 11.62
CA GLY A 12 10.18 -19.31 11.97
C GLY A 12 10.03 -18.34 10.80
N CYS A 13 9.33 -17.27 11.07
CA CYS A 13 9.50 -16.00 10.40
C CYS A 13 10.86 -15.47 10.86
N GLY A 14 11.96 -15.97 10.27
CA GLY A 14 13.32 -15.62 10.66
C GLY A 14 13.93 -14.75 9.58
N ASP A 15 14.51 -13.64 10.01
CA ASP A 15 15.64 -12.86 9.45
C ASP A 15 15.86 -12.80 7.91
N VAL A 16 14.81 -12.93 7.10
CA VAL A 16 14.91 -12.64 5.67
C VAL A 16 14.59 -11.16 5.49
N GLU A 17 15.59 -10.39 5.10
CA GLU A 17 15.42 -8.98 4.76
C GLU A 17 14.25 -8.81 3.77
N ALA A 18 13.37 -7.86 4.02
CA ALA A 18 12.18 -7.62 3.19
C ALA A 18 12.54 -7.45 1.71
N GLU A 19 13.64 -6.76 1.42
CA GLU A 19 14.16 -6.60 0.05
C GLU A 19 14.38 -7.96 -0.62
N ARG A 20 15.12 -8.87 0.02
CA ARG A 20 15.42 -10.18 -0.56
C ARG A 20 14.17 -11.01 -0.80
N PHE A 21 13.23 -10.99 0.15
CA PHE A 21 11.97 -11.72 0.03
C PHE A 21 11.16 -11.23 -1.17
N TRP A 22 10.94 -9.90 -1.27
CA TRP A 22 10.12 -9.32 -2.32
C TRP A 22 10.82 -9.39 -3.69
N GLU A 23 12.13 -9.12 -3.75
CA GLU A 23 12.91 -9.22 -4.98
C GLU A 23 12.87 -10.64 -5.55
N ASP A 24 13.09 -11.68 -4.73
CA ASP A 24 12.99 -13.08 -5.14
C ASP A 24 11.57 -13.43 -5.59
N ARG A 25 10.56 -12.89 -4.94
CA ARG A 25 9.16 -13.13 -5.28
C ARG A 25 8.81 -12.54 -6.65
N TYR A 26 9.21 -11.31 -6.92
CA TYR A 26 9.00 -10.67 -8.23
C TYR A 26 9.82 -11.35 -9.33
N ARG A 27 11.06 -11.69 -9.10
CA ARG A 27 11.90 -12.38 -10.10
C ARG A 27 11.36 -13.74 -10.52
N ARG A 28 10.86 -14.53 -9.57
CA ARG A 28 10.39 -15.91 -9.84
C ARG A 28 9.03 -15.98 -10.50
N ARG A 29 8.28 -14.91 -10.49
CA ARG A 29 6.91 -14.85 -11.02
C ARG A 29 6.83 -13.83 -12.16
N GLY A 30 5.98 -14.12 -13.14
CA GLY A 30 5.50 -13.12 -14.09
C GLY A 30 4.67 -12.04 -13.38
N PRO A 31 3.96 -11.17 -14.11
CA PRO A 31 3.10 -10.16 -13.51
C PRO A 31 2.19 -10.77 -12.44
N MET A 32 2.27 -10.24 -11.22
CA MET A 32 1.53 -10.76 -10.07
C MET A 32 0.22 -10.04 -9.84
N TRP A 33 0.15 -8.80 -10.30
CA TRP A 33 -0.99 -7.93 -10.08
C TRP A 33 -1.70 -7.64 -11.39
N SER A 34 -2.90 -7.12 -11.31
CA SER A 34 -3.77 -6.89 -12.49
C SER A 34 -3.28 -5.75 -13.40
N GLY A 35 -2.31 -4.95 -12.97
CA GLY A 35 -1.91 -3.70 -13.64
C GLY A 35 -2.99 -2.61 -13.62
N ARG A 36 -4.12 -2.86 -12.96
CA ARG A 36 -5.23 -1.90 -12.80
C ARG A 36 -5.12 -1.19 -11.45
N PRO A 37 -5.56 0.07 -11.37
CA PRO A 37 -5.59 0.79 -10.11
C PRO A 37 -6.58 0.15 -9.13
N ASN A 38 -6.32 0.34 -7.83
CA ASN A 38 -7.27 -0.02 -6.79
C ASN A 38 -8.58 0.77 -6.99
N PRO A 39 -9.74 0.10 -7.04
CA PRO A 39 -11.03 0.79 -7.21
C PRO A 39 -11.33 1.80 -6.10
N VAL A 40 -10.86 1.57 -4.87
CA VAL A 40 -11.02 2.51 -3.75
C VAL A 40 -10.18 3.76 -3.99
N LEU A 41 -8.93 3.61 -4.46
CA LEU A 41 -8.11 4.77 -4.85
C LEU A 41 -8.82 5.60 -5.92
N VAL A 42 -9.35 4.97 -6.96
CA VAL A 42 -10.08 5.64 -8.04
C VAL A 42 -11.29 6.40 -7.49
N ASP A 43 -12.07 5.79 -6.61
CA ASP A 43 -13.26 6.38 -6.00
C ASP A 43 -12.93 7.58 -5.10
N VAL A 44 -11.89 7.47 -4.27
CA VAL A 44 -11.51 8.52 -3.31
C VAL A 44 -10.78 9.67 -3.98
N VAL A 45 -9.86 9.36 -4.89
CA VAL A 45 -8.90 10.34 -5.45
C VAL A 45 -9.35 10.91 -6.79
N GLY A 46 -10.26 10.23 -7.51
CA GLY A 46 -10.64 10.59 -8.88
C GLY A 46 -11.23 11.98 -9.06
N SER A 47 -11.81 12.56 -8.00
CA SER A 47 -12.35 13.93 -8.01
C SER A 47 -11.41 14.99 -7.43
N LEU A 48 -10.25 14.57 -6.88
CA LEU A 48 -9.30 15.50 -6.29
C LEU A 48 -8.49 16.24 -7.37
N ARG A 49 -8.09 17.46 -7.05
CA ARG A 49 -7.18 18.22 -7.91
C ARG A 49 -5.79 17.55 -7.86
N PRO A 50 -5.20 17.19 -9.00
CA PRO A 50 -3.88 16.61 -9.05
C PRO A 50 -2.81 17.52 -8.46
N GLY A 51 -1.90 16.95 -7.69
CA GLY A 51 -0.75 17.56 -7.07
C GLY A 51 0.42 16.58 -7.03
N THR A 52 1.07 16.46 -5.88
CA THR A 52 2.13 15.49 -5.60
C THR A 52 1.59 14.27 -4.85
N ALA A 53 1.99 13.08 -5.25
CA ALA A 53 1.57 11.83 -4.61
C ALA A 53 2.78 10.96 -4.24
N LEU A 54 2.70 10.31 -3.08
CA LEU A 54 3.60 9.25 -2.65
C LEU A 54 2.82 7.93 -2.63
N ASP A 55 3.29 6.94 -3.41
CA ASP A 55 2.72 5.61 -3.49
C ASP A 55 3.66 4.62 -2.80
N LEU A 56 3.27 4.14 -1.62
CA LEU A 56 4.07 3.30 -0.73
C LEU A 56 3.86 1.82 -1.05
N GLY A 57 4.93 1.10 -1.39
CA GLY A 57 4.85 -0.28 -1.82
C GLY A 57 4.12 -0.40 -3.16
N CYS A 58 4.52 0.39 -4.15
CA CYS A 58 3.81 0.55 -5.42
C CYS A 58 3.72 -0.74 -6.25
N GLY A 59 4.51 -1.77 -5.93
CA GLY A 59 4.53 -3.04 -6.66
C GLY A 59 4.76 -2.85 -8.16
N GLU A 60 3.86 -3.38 -8.97
CA GLU A 60 3.90 -3.27 -10.44
C GLU A 60 3.15 -2.02 -10.96
N GLY A 61 2.84 -1.05 -10.08
CA GLY A 61 2.54 0.34 -10.41
C GLY A 61 1.16 0.63 -10.99
N GLY A 62 0.18 -0.24 -10.79
CA GLY A 62 -1.19 0.03 -11.28
C GLY A 62 -1.74 1.36 -10.80
N ASP A 63 -1.53 1.67 -9.50
CA ASP A 63 -1.97 2.91 -8.85
C ASP A 63 -1.13 4.11 -9.29
N ALA A 64 0.21 3.99 -9.28
CA ALA A 64 1.13 5.04 -9.69
C ALA A 64 0.89 5.50 -11.14
N ILE A 65 0.72 4.55 -12.07
CA ILE A 65 0.44 4.84 -13.49
C ILE A 65 -0.92 5.53 -13.65
N TRP A 66 -1.94 5.06 -12.91
CA TRP A 66 -3.24 5.68 -12.96
C TRP A 66 -3.20 7.12 -12.43
N LEU A 67 -2.57 7.36 -11.28
CA LEU A 67 -2.37 8.70 -10.71
C LEU A 67 -1.66 9.62 -11.71
N ALA A 68 -0.58 9.15 -12.33
CA ALA A 68 0.15 9.92 -13.34
C ALA A 68 -0.71 10.28 -14.55
N ARG A 69 -1.59 9.36 -15.02
CA ARG A 69 -2.59 9.63 -16.07
C ARG A 69 -3.63 10.67 -15.67
N GLN A 70 -3.97 10.76 -14.37
CA GLN A 70 -4.85 11.80 -13.84
C GLN A 70 -4.13 13.15 -13.65
N GLY A 71 -2.82 13.22 -13.94
CA GLY A 71 -2.04 14.45 -13.88
C GLY A 71 -1.23 14.63 -12.60
N TRP A 72 -1.23 13.65 -11.69
CA TRP A 72 -0.40 13.68 -10.49
C TRP A 72 1.09 13.55 -10.82
N ARG A 73 1.94 14.16 -10.00
CA ARG A 73 3.37 13.87 -9.94
C ARG A 73 3.59 12.85 -8.85
N VAL A 74 3.99 11.64 -9.23
CA VAL A 74 4.04 10.49 -8.33
C VAL A 74 5.48 10.16 -7.95
N THR A 75 5.73 9.96 -6.67
CA THR A 75 6.90 9.24 -6.20
C THR A 75 6.44 7.83 -5.87
N ALA A 76 6.88 6.86 -6.67
CA ALA A 76 6.51 5.45 -6.51
C ALA A 76 7.65 4.69 -5.83
N VAL A 77 7.36 4.07 -4.70
CA VAL A 77 8.36 3.46 -3.82
C VAL A 77 8.08 1.98 -3.68
N ASP A 78 9.09 1.16 -3.92
CA ASP A 78 9.08 -0.27 -3.59
C ASP A 78 10.47 -0.72 -3.16
N VAL A 79 10.54 -1.80 -2.39
CA VAL A 79 11.81 -2.39 -1.97
C VAL A 79 12.45 -3.22 -3.09
N SER A 80 11.66 -3.71 -4.06
CA SER A 80 12.09 -4.55 -5.16
C SER A 80 12.47 -3.74 -6.40
N ALA A 81 13.73 -3.85 -6.82
CA ALA A 81 14.18 -3.27 -8.09
C ALA A 81 13.45 -3.89 -9.30
N THR A 82 13.19 -5.21 -9.26
CA THR A 82 12.44 -5.90 -10.33
C THR A 82 11.01 -5.36 -10.47
N ALA A 83 10.33 -5.02 -9.38
CA ALA A 83 9.01 -4.39 -9.43
C ALA A 83 9.09 -3.02 -10.09
N LEU A 84 10.06 -2.19 -9.67
CA LEU A 84 10.26 -0.85 -10.20
C LEU A 84 10.65 -0.85 -11.69
N ASP A 85 11.47 -1.80 -12.14
CA ASP A 85 11.81 -1.95 -13.56
C ASP A 85 10.56 -2.24 -14.41
N ARG A 86 9.65 -3.08 -13.91
CA ARG A 86 8.38 -3.39 -14.59
C ARG A 86 7.48 -2.18 -14.66
N VAL A 87 7.26 -1.49 -13.54
CA VAL A 87 6.41 -0.30 -13.54
C VAL A 87 6.99 0.82 -14.40
N ALA A 88 8.32 0.98 -14.46
CA ALA A 88 8.96 1.96 -15.35
C ALA A 88 8.71 1.65 -16.83
N ALA A 89 8.79 0.37 -17.23
CA ALA A 89 8.48 -0.06 -18.59
C ALA A 89 7.00 0.16 -18.96
N ASP A 90 6.09 -0.16 -18.03
CA ASP A 90 4.65 0.02 -18.22
C ASP A 90 4.26 1.51 -18.25
N ALA A 91 4.89 2.33 -17.41
CA ALA A 91 4.71 3.79 -17.41
C ALA A 91 5.21 4.44 -18.71
N ALA A 92 6.34 3.97 -19.26
CA ALA A 92 6.85 4.40 -20.56
C ALA A 92 5.87 4.03 -21.67
N THR A 93 5.35 2.80 -21.67
CA THR A 93 4.30 2.35 -22.62
C THR A 93 3.02 3.16 -22.50
N ALA A 94 2.67 3.56 -21.26
CA ALA A 94 1.52 4.40 -20.97
C ALA A 94 1.72 5.90 -21.31
N GLY A 95 2.96 6.33 -21.62
CA GLY A 95 3.32 7.71 -21.93
C GLY A 95 3.29 8.65 -20.72
N VAL A 96 3.55 8.13 -19.50
CA VAL A 96 3.51 8.89 -18.24
C VAL A 96 4.76 8.76 -17.39
N ALA A 97 5.82 8.15 -17.93
CA ALA A 97 7.07 7.93 -17.16
C ALA A 97 7.72 9.23 -16.65
N ASP A 98 7.54 10.35 -17.37
CA ASP A 98 8.02 11.67 -16.99
C ASP A 98 7.31 12.29 -15.78
N ARG A 99 6.21 11.66 -15.33
CA ARG A 99 5.43 12.06 -14.16
C ARG A 99 5.67 11.21 -12.94
N ILE A 100 6.49 10.14 -13.06
CA ILE A 100 6.73 9.18 -11.98
C ILE A 100 8.21 9.14 -11.65
N ASP A 101 8.54 9.39 -10.39
CA ASP A 101 9.87 9.20 -9.82
C ASP A 101 9.90 7.84 -9.12
N PHE A 102 10.66 6.89 -9.69
CA PHE A 102 10.75 5.52 -9.18
C PHE A 102 11.88 5.42 -8.19
N ARG A 103 11.59 4.99 -6.96
CA ARG A 103 12.58 4.89 -5.89
C ARG A 103 12.60 3.51 -5.26
N GLN A 104 13.73 2.81 -5.41
CA GLN A 104 13.99 1.64 -4.59
C GLN A 104 14.29 2.09 -3.17
N HIS A 105 13.49 1.65 -2.21
CA HIS A 105 13.63 2.06 -0.82
C HIS A 105 12.98 1.07 0.13
N ASP A 106 13.69 0.74 1.21
CA ASP A 106 13.15 -0.07 2.29
C ASP A 106 12.42 0.81 3.31
N LEU A 107 11.10 0.74 3.28
CA LEU A 107 10.23 1.49 4.19
C LEU A 107 10.38 1.06 5.65
N ALA A 108 10.95 -0.13 5.93
CA ALA A 108 11.23 -0.56 7.30
C ALA A 108 12.40 0.22 7.94
N VAL A 109 13.28 0.80 7.11
CA VAL A 109 14.44 1.57 7.58
C VAL A 109 14.10 3.05 7.76
N THR A 110 13.49 3.67 6.75
CA THR A 110 13.07 5.08 6.80
C THR A 110 11.93 5.33 5.81
N ILE A 111 11.19 6.41 6.02
CA ILE A 111 10.31 6.96 4.98
C ILE A 111 11.03 8.08 4.22
N LEU A 112 10.70 8.20 2.93
CA LEU A 112 11.22 9.28 2.10
C LEU A 112 10.73 10.63 2.65
N SER A 113 11.68 11.49 2.97
CA SER A 113 11.38 12.86 3.34
C SER A 113 10.71 13.57 2.16
N GLY A 114 9.66 14.30 2.44
CA GLY A 114 8.90 15.04 1.43
C GLY A 114 7.63 15.62 2.01
N ALA A 115 6.90 16.32 1.15
CA ALA A 115 5.59 16.85 1.45
C ALA A 115 4.68 16.56 0.25
N PHE A 116 3.64 15.75 0.47
CA PHE A 116 2.78 15.25 -0.59
C PHE A 116 1.31 15.62 -0.34
N ASP A 117 0.62 15.96 -1.42
CA ASP A 117 -0.83 16.24 -1.37
C ASP A 117 -1.64 14.95 -1.20
N LEU A 118 -1.07 13.80 -1.60
CA LEU A 118 -1.61 12.46 -1.40
C LEU A 118 -0.50 11.52 -0.94
N VAL A 119 -0.73 10.79 0.15
CA VAL A 119 0.08 9.62 0.52
C VAL A 119 -0.84 8.40 0.46
N SER A 120 -0.47 7.41 -0.34
CA SER A 120 -1.25 6.20 -0.62
C SER A 120 -0.51 4.96 -0.14
N ALA A 121 -1.18 4.13 0.63
CA ALA A 121 -0.71 2.81 1.07
C ALA A 121 -1.78 1.76 0.74
N GLN A 122 -1.62 1.07 -0.39
CA GLN A 122 -2.58 0.08 -0.88
C GLN A 122 -2.05 -1.33 -0.61
N TYR A 123 -2.73 -2.06 0.30
CA TYR A 123 -2.34 -3.42 0.70
C TYR A 123 -0.86 -3.52 1.14
N LEU A 124 -0.38 -2.50 1.85
CA LEU A 124 1.00 -2.43 2.34
C LEU A 124 1.20 -3.41 3.49
N HIS A 125 1.37 -4.67 3.14
CA HIS A 125 1.61 -5.78 4.06
C HIS A 125 2.83 -6.59 3.63
N SER A 126 3.50 -7.21 4.60
CA SER A 126 4.62 -8.11 4.32
C SER A 126 4.45 -9.40 5.12
N PRO A 127 4.75 -10.58 4.54
CA PRO A 127 4.80 -11.84 5.27
C PRO A 127 6.08 -12.00 6.09
N VAL A 128 7.07 -11.13 5.87
CA VAL A 128 8.26 -10.98 6.73
C VAL A 128 8.07 -9.82 7.68
N GLU A 129 8.91 -9.74 8.72
CA GLU A 129 8.82 -8.66 9.70
C GLU A 129 8.81 -7.29 9.04
N PHE A 130 7.83 -6.47 9.41
CA PHE A 130 7.63 -5.16 8.84
C PHE A 130 6.98 -4.24 9.88
N PRO A 131 7.62 -3.12 10.24
CA PRO A 131 7.14 -2.21 11.28
C PRO A 131 6.01 -1.32 10.76
N ARG A 132 4.93 -1.93 10.25
CA ARG A 132 3.86 -1.29 9.49
C ARG A 132 3.26 -0.08 10.18
N VAL A 133 2.99 -0.15 11.48
CA VAL A 133 2.42 0.98 12.23
C VAL A 133 3.35 2.19 12.18
N HIS A 134 4.63 1.98 12.44
CA HIS A 134 5.64 3.05 12.37
C HIS A 134 5.73 3.64 10.96
N VAL A 135 5.74 2.78 9.92
CA VAL A 135 5.75 3.23 8.52
C VAL A 135 4.54 4.10 8.19
N LEU A 136 3.35 3.74 8.67
CA LEU A 136 2.13 4.51 8.43
C LEU A 136 2.10 5.83 9.23
N GLN A 137 2.68 5.87 10.45
CA GLN A 137 2.84 7.11 11.22
C GLN A 137 3.80 8.09 10.51
N GLU A 138 4.93 7.59 10.01
CA GLU A 138 5.86 8.38 9.20
C GLU A 138 5.21 8.85 7.88
N ALA A 139 4.40 7.98 7.24
CA ALA A 139 3.62 8.32 6.06
C ALA A 139 2.66 9.49 6.32
N ALA A 140 1.99 9.50 7.47
CA ALA A 140 1.13 10.61 7.88
C ALA A 140 1.92 11.91 8.00
N SER A 141 3.16 11.85 8.52
CA SER A 141 4.02 13.02 8.68
C SER A 141 4.41 13.66 7.34
N ALA A 142 4.45 12.87 6.26
CA ALA A 142 4.75 13.33 4.90
C ALA A 142 3.58 14.00 4.17
N VAL A 143 2.37 14.00 4.74
CA VAL A 143 1.19 14.66 4.14
C VAL A 143 1.24 16.16 4.36
N THR A 144 1.04 16.96 3.32
CA THR A 144 0.95 18.44 3.43
C THR A 144 -0.31 18.88 4.18
N PRO A 145 -0.35 20.07 4.79
CA PRO A 145 -1.62 20.66 5.21
C PRO A 145 -2.64 20.72 4.04
N GLY A 146 -3.84 20.20 4.24
CA GLY A 146 -4.85 20.01 3.20
C GLY A 146 -4.72 18.73 2.39
N GLY A 147 -3.61 17.99 2.53
CA GLY A 147 -3.36 16.72 1.86
C GLY A 147 -4.12 15.55 2.49
N LEU A 148 -4.10 14.42 1.81
CA LEU A 148 -4.83 13.20 2.16
C LEU A 148 -3.86 12.03 2.41
N LEU A 149 -4.06 11.30 3.50
CA LEU A 149 -3.53 9.95 3.69
C LEU A 149 -4.64 8.95 3.37
N LEU A 150 -4.39 8.04 2.43
CA LEU A 150 -5.30 6.96 2.05
C LEU A 150 -4.64 5.61 2.31
N ILE A 151 -5.24 4.82 3.19
CA ILE A 151 -4.82 3.45 3.49
C ILE A 151 -5.95 2.52 3.10
N VAL A 152 -5.62 1.49 2.31
CA VAL A 152 -6.56 0.42 1.95
C VAL A 152 -5.92 -0.93 2.27
N ASP A 153 -6.61 -1.73 3.06
CA ASP A 153 -6.15 -3.04 3.50
C ASP A 153 -7.18 -4.12 3.18
N HIS A 154 -6.73 -5.36 3.12
CA HIS A 154 -7.69 -6.47 3.18
C HIS A 154 -8.29 -6.54 4.59
N ALA A 155 -9.61 -6.59 4.69
CA ALA A 155 -10.24 -7.06 5.91
C ALA A 155 -9.79 -8.51 6.17
N SER A 156 -9.71 -8.86 7.44
CA SER A 156 -9.19 -10.15 7.91
C SER A 156 -9.62 -11.33 7.04
N VAL A 157 -8.67 -11.97 6.37
CA VAL A 157 -8.84 -13.27 5.72
C VAL A 157 -8.11 -14.28 6.59
N SER A 158 -8.88 -15.14 7.27
CA SER A 158 -8.29 -16.22 8.09
C SER A 158 -7.21 -16.99 7.28
N PRO A 159 -6.02 -17.31 7.84
CA PRO A 159 -5.67 -17.28 9.27
C PRO A 159 -4.97 -16.00 9.75
N CYS A 160 -4.72 -15.01 8.88
CA CYS A 160 -4.08 -13.76 9.26
C CYS A 160 -5.16 -12.74 9.65
N SER A 161 -5.26 -12.42 10.93
CA SER A 161 -6.10 -11.33 11.41
C SER A 161 -5.33 -10.02 11.23
N TRP A 162 -5.76 -9.20 10.29
CA TRP A 162 -5.28 -7.81 10.17
C TRP A 162 -6.14 -6.91 11.06
N ALA A 163 -5.54 -5.86 11.58
CA ALA A 163 -6.26 -4.84 12.34
C ALA A 163 -7.43 -4.28 11.53
N GLY A 164 -8.56 -4.05 12.17
CA GLY A 164 -9.68 -3.35 11.56
C GLY A 164 -9.35 -1.88 11.23
N PRO A 165 -10.21 -1.17 10.49
CA PRO A 165 -9.93 0.21 10.11
C PRO A 165 -9.86 1.13 11.35
N GLU A 166 -10.68 0.91 12.37
CA GLU A 166 -10.67 1.67 13.63
C GLU A 166 -9.38 1.43 14.41
N GLU A 167 -8.94 0.17 14.51
CA GLU A 167 -7.71 -0.20 15.22
C GLU A 167 -6.47 0.35 14.50
N THR A 168 -6.45 0.26 13.15
CA THR A 168 -5.38 0.85 12.35
C THR A 168 -5.34 2.36 12.51
N LEU A 169 -6.49 3.05 12.44
CA LEU A 169 -6.55 4.50 12.63
C LEU A 169 -6.09 4.91 14.03
N ALA A 170 -6.52 4.19 15.07
CA ALA A 170 -6.09 4.47 16.45
C ALA A 170 -4.57 4.31 16.62
N ALA A 171 -3.96 3.32 15.98
CA ALA A 171 -2.52 3.10 16.03
C ALA A 171 -1.69 4.20 15.33
N LEU A 172 -2.30 5.03 14.48
CA LEU A 172 -1.62 6.18 13.87
C LEU A 172 -1.42 7.34 14.85
N GLU A 173 -2.14 7.36 15.97
CA GLU A 173 -2.04 8.40 17.01
C GLU A 173 -2.21 9.83 16.47
N LEU A 174 -3.06 10.01 15.45
CA LEU A 174 -3.28 11.30 14.81
C LEU A 174 -4.12 12.22 15.70
N SER A 175 -3.62 13.47 15.91
CA SER A 175 -4.36 14.46 16.68
C SER A 175 -5.63 14.90 15.96
N PRO A 176 -6.82 14.86 16.60
CA PRO A 176 -8.07 15.34 16.01
C PRO A 176 -8.06 16.85 15.72
N ASP A 177 -7.16 17.62 16.35
CA ASP A 177 -6.97 19.05 16.08
C ASP A 177 -6.20 19.29 14.76
N GLU A 178 -5.53 18.26 14.23
CA GLU A 178 -4.72 18.33 13.01
C GLU A 178 -5.26 17.49 11.87
N TRP A 179 -6.15 16.54 12.15
CA TRP A 179 -6.64 15.57 11.19
C TRP A 179 -8.15 15.41 11.23
N HIS A 180 -8.73 15.28 10.05
CA HIS A 180 -10.14 14.98 9.85
C HIS A 180 -10.31 13.64 9.15
N THR A 181 -11.11 12.76 9.73
CA THR A 181 -11.45 11.47 9.11
C THR A 181 -12.54 11.68 8.07
N GLU A 182 -12.21 11.44 6.79
CA GLU A 182 -13.16 11.52 5.68
C GLU A 182 -13.86 10.19 5.43
N ARG A 183 -13.11 9.07 5.54
CA ARG A 183 -13.66 7.72 5.45
C ARG A 183 -13.03 6.81 6.49
N LEU A 184 -13.84 5.96 7.08
CA LEU A 184 -13.45 4.90 7.99
C LEU A 184 -14.49 3.79 7.85
N GLU A 185 -14.22 2.81 7.01
CA GLU A 185 -15.22 1.80 6.66
C GLU A 185 -14.58 0.47 6.26
N ALA A 186 -15.33 -0.61 6.46
CA ALA A 186 -15.08 -1.91 5.84
C ALA A 186 -16.02 -2.03 4.63
N ARG A 187 -15.47 -2.08 3.41
CA ARG A 187 -16.22 -2.04 2.16
C ARG A 187 -16.13 -3.36 1.41
N GLU A 188 -17.27 -3.97 1.14
CA GLU A 188 -17.35 -5.13 0.28
C GLU A 188 -17.22 -4.75 -1.21
N ARG A 189 -16.50 -5.57 -1.96
CA ARG A 189 -16.43 -5.48 -3.42
C ARG A 189 -16.35 -6.84 -4.07
N GLU A 190 -16.79 -6.93 -5.31
CA GLU A 190 -16.51 -8.10 -6.14
C GLU A 190 -15.04 -8.12 -6.56
N ALA A 191 -14.43 -9.29 -6.47
CA ALA A 191 -13.09 -9.56 -6.97
C ALA A 191 -13.11 -10.80 -7.86
N THR A 192 -12.19 -10.83 -8.81
CA THR A 192 -11.98 -12.00 -9.66
C THR A 192 -10.71 -12.70 -9.21
N GLY A 193 -10.86 -13.92 -8.75
CA GLY A 193 -9.72 -14.75 -8.34
C GLY A 193 -8.89 -15.26 -9.53
N PRO A 194 -7.72 -15.89 -9.24
CA PRO A 194 -6.77 -16.31 -10.27
C PRO A 194 -7.35 -17.24 -11.36
N ASN A 195 -8.39 -17.99 -11.02
CA ASN A 195 -9.05 -18.93 -11.94
C ASN A 195 -10.32 -18.32 -12.58
N GLY A 196 -10.48 -17.00 -12.53
CA GLY A 196 -11.66 -16.32 -13.08
C GLY A 196 -12.93 -16.41 -12.21
N GLN A 197 -12.88 -17.04 -11.04
CA GLN A 197 -14.01 -17.10 -10.12
C GLN A 197 -14.30 -15.71 -9.51
N ARG A 198 -15.58 -15.36 -9.45
CA ARG A 198 -16.02 -14.18 -8.71
C ARG A 198 -16.11 -14.51 -7.22
N THR A 199 -15.63 -13.59 -6.40
CA THR A 199 -15.75 -13.66 -4.94
C THR A 199 -15.99 -12.27 -4.38
N THR A 200 -16.64 -12.20 -3.23
CA THR A 200 -16.72 -10.95 -2.47
C THR A 200 -15.52 -10.88 -1.55
N VAL A 201 -14.83 -9.77 -1.58
CA VAL A 201 -13.75 -9.42 -0.65
C VAL A 201 -14.12 -8.14 0.07
N THR A 202 -13.62 -7.97 1.28
CA THR A 202 -13.82 -6.76 2.06
C THR A 202 -12.49 -6.02 2.16
N ASP A 203 -12.50 -4.74 1.85
CA ASP A 203 -11.37 -3.84 2.04
C ASP A 203 -11.66 -2.92 3.23
N ASN A 204 -10.69 -2.74 4.12
CA ASN A 204 -10.68 -1.71 5.13
C ASN A 204 -10.18 -0.41 4.49
N VAL A 205 -10.94 0.66 4.59
CA VAL A 205 -10.64 1.96 3.97
C VAL A 205 -10.49 3.00 5.06
N ILE A 206 -9.34 3.67 5.08
CA ILE A 206 -9.04 4.78 5.98
C ILE A 206 -8.58 5.95 5.11
N ALA A 207 -9.35 7.03 5.09
CA ALA A 207 -8.99 8.27 4.43
C ALA A 207 -9.04 9.40 5.46
N VAL A 208 -7.89 9.99 5.75
CA VAL A 208 -7.75 11.09 6.71
C VAL A 208 -7.08 12.29 6.06
N ARG A 209 -7.67 13.45 6.26
CA ARG A 209 -7.17 14.72 5.69
C ARG A 209 -6.46 15.53 6.76
N ARG A 210 -5.25 16.01 6.43
CA ARG A 210 -4.55 16.94 7.28
C ARG A 210 -5.18 18.33 7.19
N LEU A 211 -5.53 18.91 8.32
CA LEU A 211 -6.17 20.23 8.37
C LEU A 211 -5.19 21.34 7.98
N VAL A 212 -5.71 22.38 7.35
CA VAL A 212 -4.96 23.62 7.06
C VAL A 212 -5.11 24.50 8.30
N ARG A 213 -4.02 24.84 8.94
CA ARG A 213 -3.96 25.82 10.04
C ARG A 213 -3.76 27.22 9.52
#